data_aad4bcd2b188cd3170b7e5691d389d6e
#
_entry.id   aad4bcd2b188cd3170b7e5691d389d6e
#
_cell.length_a   1.000
_cell.length_b   1.000
_cell.length_c   1.000
_cell.angle_alpha   90.00
_cell.angle_beta   90.00
_cell.angle_gamma   90.00
#
_symmetry.space_group_name_H-M   'P 1'
#
loop_
_entity.id
_entity.type
_entity.pdbx_description
1 polymer ?
#
loop_
_entity_poly.entity_id
_entity_poly.type
_entity_poly.pdbx_seq_one_letter_code
_entity_poly.pdbx_strand_id
1 'polypeptide(L)'
;MAQGGFAILYLGLAMAQWVEYYRVVRARSRGLLASPQVEASRLLGFGHAHVVRRHLWPELAPQLLTMMAFGLAGAILTLSTLGFVGVGIQPPTPELGLMMTEALPHYQEAPRLLLAPILVMGLMLLALVLLHQTRGLDMPSSQGATS
;
A
#
# COMPACT_ATOMS: atom_id res chain seq x y z
N MET A 1 -11.69 27.31 8.58
CA MET A 1 -10.99 26.50 9.61
C MET A 1 -10.95 24.98 9.32
N ALA A 2 -11.54 24.49 8.23
CA ALA A 2 -11.61 23.06 7.90
C ALA A 2 -10.31 22.45 7.32
N GLN A 3 -9.42 23.25 6.76
CA GLN A 3 -8.20 22.72 6.10
C GLN A 3 -7.16 22.12 7.06
N GLY A 4 -7.14 22.52 8.32
CA GLY A 4 -6.20 21.97 9.30
C GLY A 4 -6.53 20.55 9.76
N GLY A 5 -7.80 20.17 9.77
CA GLY A 5 -8.23 18.82 10.19
C GLY A 5 -7.80 17.73 9.23
N PHE A 6 -7.82 18.01 7.92
CA PHE A 6 -7.41 17.02 6.90
C PHE A 6 -5.91 16.73 6.94
N ALA A 7 -5.10 17.77 7.08
CA ALA A 7 -3.66 17.60 7.19
C ALA A 7 -3.29 16.72 8.38
N ILE A 8 -3.98 16.86 9.50
CA ILE A 8 -3.75 16.03 10.70
C ILE A 8 -4.16 14.58 10.46
N LEU A 9 -5.30 14.32 9.80
CA LEU A 9 -5.75 12.97 9.46
C LEU A 9 -4.77 12.27 8.51
N TYR A 10 -4.37 12.96 7.43
CA TYR A 10 -3.39 12.41 6.48
C TYR A 10 -2.03 12.18 7.13
N LEU A 11 -1.58 13.09 7.98
CA LEU A 11 -0.32 12.94 8.71
C LEU A 11 -0.39 11.76 9.68
N GLY A 12 -1.48 11.60 10.41
CA GLY A 12 -1.69 10.46 11.31
C GLY A 12 -1.66 9.12 10.56
N LEU A 13 -2.37 9.04 9.42
CA LEU A 13 -2.37 7.85 8.56
C LEU A 13 -0.97 7.56 7.99
N ALA A 14 -0.26 8.59 7.52
CA ALA A 14 1.08 8.45 6.99
C ALA A 14 2.08 7.98 8.06
N MET A 15 1.97 8.51 9.29
CA MET A 15 2.82 8.09 10.40
C MET A 15 2.56 6.65 10.83
N ALA A 16 1.31 6.22 10.85
CA ALA A 16 0.95 4.83 11.14
C ALA A 16 1.55 3.87 10.09
N GLN A 17 1.40 4.20 8.81
CA GLN A 17 1.97 3.44 7.71
C GLN A 17 3.51 3.43 7.73
N TRP A 18 4.14 4.57 8.04
CA TRP A 18 5.60 4.68 8.10
C TRP A 18 6.23 3.67 9.06
N VAL A 19 5.65 3.48 10.24
CA VAL A 19 6.17 2.52 11.25
C VAL A 19 6.15 1.09 10.71
N GLU A 20 5.09 0.71 10.01
CA GLU A 20 4.94 -0.62 9.40
C GLU A 20 5.99 -0.86 8.31
N TYR A 21 6.11 0.10 7.37
CA TYR A 21 7.13 0.04 6.32
C TYR A 21 8.54 -0.07 6.89
N TYR A 22 8.86 0.77 7.89
CA TYR A 22 10.17 0.75 8.53
C TYR A 22 10.49 -0.61 9.16
N ARG A 23 9.53 -1.22 9.87
CA ARG A 23 9.72 -2.54 10.51
C ARG A 23 10.01 -3.63 9.48
N VAL A 24 9.26 -3.68 8.40
CA VAL A 24 9.41 -4.71 7.37
C VAL A 24 10.73 -4.52 6.62
N VAL A 25 11.05 -3.30 6.17
CA VAL A 25 12.31 -2.99 5.50
C VAL A 25 13.50 -3.34 6.38
N ARG A 26 13.45 -2.96 7.65
CA ARG A 26 14.53 -3.27 8.61
C ARG A 26 14.72 -4.77 8.82
N ALA A 27 13.63 -5.51 8.98
CA ALA A 27 13.69 -6.95 9.20
C ALA A 27 14.27 -7.67 7.97
N ARG A 28 13.80 -7.33 6.77
CA ARG A 28 14.30 -7.90 5.51
C ARG A 28 15.74 -7.52 5.23
N SER A 29 16.10 -6.24 5.39
CA SER A 29 17.49 -5.79 5.18
C SER A 29 18.48 -6.52 6.08
N ARG A 30 18.11 -6.79 7.34
CA ARG A 30 18.97 -7.57 8.24
C ARG A 30 19.18 -9.00 7.76
N GLY A 31 18.12 -9.68 7.31
CA GLY A 31 18.22 -11.03 6.77
C GLY A 31 19.09 -11.08 5.51
N LEU A 32 18.91 -10.13 4.59
CA LEU A 32 19.68 -10.03 3.37
C LEU A 32 21.17 -9.72 3.63
N LEU A 33 21.46 -8.82 4.58
CA LEU A 33 22.83 -8.48 4.95
C LEU A 33 23.59 -9.64 5.61
N ALA A 34 22.87 -10.60 6.22
CA ALA A 34 23.43 -11.82 6.78
C ALA A 34 23.51 -12.97 5.76
N SER A 35 23.15 -12.74 4.49
CA SER A 35 23.19 -13.78 3.46
C SER A 35 24.61 -14.07 3.00
N PRO A 36 24.94 -15.34 2.66
CA PRO A 36 26.26 -15.74 2.18
C PRO A 36 26.71 -14.97 0.93
N GLN A 37 25.76 -14.56 0.09
CA GLN A 37 26.03 -13.77 -1.13
C GLN A 37 26.61 -12.37 -0.80
N VAL A 38 26.07 -11.73 0.24
CA VAL A 38 26.55 -10.43 0.71
C VAL A 38 27.91 -10.58 1.39
N GLU A 39 28.10 -11.66 2.16
CA GLU A 39 29.36 -11.97 2.81
C GLU A 39 30.49 -12.22 1.78
N ALA A 40 30.23 -13.02 0.75
CA ALA A 40 31.16 -13.24 -0.35
C ALA A 40 31.52 -11.92 -1.07
N SER A 41 30.53 -11.05 -1.33
CA SER A 41 30.77 -9.74 -1.96
C SER A 41 31.67 -8.84 -1.10
N ARG A 42 31.51 -8.88 0.22
CA ARG A 42 32.37 -8.13 1.16
C ARG A 42 33.81 -8.67 1.21
N LEU A 43 33.96 -9.99 1.18
CA LEU A 43 35.27 -10.64 1.14
C LEU A 43 36.06 -10.29 -0.15
N LEU A 44 35.34 -10.08 -1.25
CA LEU A 44 35.91 -9.61 -2.52
C LEU A 44 36.23 -8.10 -2.54
N GLY A 45 35.99 -7.38 -1.43
CA GLY A 45 36.33 -5.96 -1.29
C GLY A 45 35.29 -5.00 -1.87
N PHE A 46 34.10 -5.46 -2.25
CA PHE A 46 33.06 -4.58 -2.74
C PHE A 46 32.50 -3.65 -1.64
N GLY A 47 32.38 -2.36 -1.95
CA GLY A 47 31.87 -1.35 -1.02
C GLY A 47 30.38 -1.51 -0.69
N HIS A 48 29.94 -0.87 0.41
CA HIS A 48 28.55 -0.91 0.86
C HIS A 48 27.53 -0.48 -0.20
N ALA A 49 27.87 0.51 -1.03
CA ALA A 49 26.99 0.98 -2.10
C ALA A 49 26.72 -0.10 -3.15
N HIS A 50 27.74 -0.93 -3.48
CA HIS A 50 27.60 -2.06 -4.38
C HIS A 50 26.67 -3.13 -3.80
N VAL A 51 26.84 -3.49 -2.54
CA VAL A 51 25.98 -4.46 -1.82
C VAL A 51 24.52 -4.00 -1.80
N VAL A 52 24.28 -2.72 -1.49
CA VAL A 52 22.92 -2.16 -1.46
C VAL A 52 22.29 -2.22 -2.85
N ARG A 53 22.99 -1.75 -3.88
CA ARG A 53 22.43 -1.62 -5.22
C ARG A 53 22.27 -2.97 -5.94
N ARG A 54 23.17 -3.93 -5.68
CA ARG A 54 23.21 -5.23 -6.39
C ARG A 54 22.42 -6.33 -5.67
N HIS A 55 22.41 -6.32 -4.35
CA HIS A 55 21.78 -7.37 -3.55
C HIS A 55 20.53 -6.91 -2.81
N LEU A 56 20.57 -5.76 -2.11
CA LEU A 56 19.42 -5.32 -1.31
C LEU A 56 18.31 -4.75 -2.17
N TRP A 57 18.63 -3.81 -3.06
CA TRP A 57 17.62 -3.07 -3.82
C TRP A 57 16.73 -3.96 -4.70
N PRO A 58 17.27 -4.88 -5.54
CA PRO A 58 16.43 -5.71 -6.39
C PRO A 58 15.51 -6.66 -5.62
N GLU A 59 15.86 -7.02 -4.40
CA GLU A 59 15.06 -7.90 -3.55
C GLU A 59 14.04 -7.14 -2.69
N LEU A 60 14.41 -5.95 -2.21
CA LEU A 60 13.50 -5.09 -1.45
C LEU A 60 12.48 -4.35 -2.32
N ALA A 61 12.85 -3.95 -3.54
CA ALA A 61 11.98 -3.16 -4.40
C ALA A 61 10.62 -3.82 -4.71
N PRO A 62 10.54 -5.10 -5.12
CA PRO A 62 9.26 -5.75 -5.38
C PRO A 62 8.41 -5.86 -4.11
N GLN A 63 9.03 -6.12 -2.97
CA GLN A 63 8.31 -6.18 -1.69
C GLN A 63 7.77 -4.81 -1.27
N LEU A 64 8.55 -3.74 -1.45
CA LEU A 64 8.09 -2.39 -1.20
C LEU A 64 6.92 -2.01 -2.09
N LEU A 65 6.97 -2.34 -3.38
CA LEU A 65 5.86 -2.11 -4.31
C LEU A 65 4.58 -2.84 -3.86
N THR A 66 4.70 -4.08 -3.42
CA THR A 66 3.61 -4.84 -2.84
C THR A 66 3.01 -4.14 -1.64
N MET A 67 3.85 -3.75 -0.69
CA MET A 67 3.41 -3.03 0.51
C MET A 67 2.76 -1.69 0.17
N MET A 68 3.29 -0.96 -0.81
CA MET A 68 2.69 0.30 -1.28
C MET A 68 1.29 0.08 -1.85
N ALA A 69 1.08 -0.97 -2.66
CA ALA A 69 -0.23 -1.30 -3.20
C ALA A 69 -1.25 -1.63 -2.10
N PHE A 70 -0.89 -2.49 -1.14
CA PHE A 70 -1.74 -2.81 0.00
C PHE A 70 -1.95 -1.63 0.95
N GLY A 71 -0.91 -0.84 1.19
CA GLY A 71 -1.00 0.38 1.98
C GLY A 71 -1.95 1.41 1.37
N LEU A 72 -1.90 1.57 0.05
CA LEU A 72 -2.83 2.45 -0.67
C LEU A 72 -4.27 1.93 -0.58
N ALA A 73 -4.49 0.64 -0.77
CA ALA A 73 -5.80 0.01 -0.62
C ALA A 73 -6.35 0.20 0.81
N GLY A 74 -5.52 -0.02 1.84
CA GLY A 74 -5.86 0.20 3.23
C GLY A 74 -6.18 1.66 3.54
N ALA A 75 -5.43 2.60 2.98
CA ALA A 75 -5.68 4.04 3.13
C ALA A 75 -7.03 4.44 2.53
N ILE A 76 -7.35 3.97 1.33
CA ILE A 76 -8.64 4.22 0.68
C ILE A 76 -9.78 3.70 1.54
N LEU A 77 -9.69 2.45 2.02
CA LEU A 77 -10.71 1.85 2.88
C LEU A 77 -10.89 2.62 4.19
N THR A 78 -9.77 3.00 4.84
CA THR A 78 -9.80 3.75 6.10
C THR A 78 -10.45 5.11 5.92
N LEU A 79 -10.06 5.86 4.90
CA LEU A 79 -10.65 7.18 4.60
C LEU A 79 -12.13 7.06 4.25
N SER A 80 -12.51 6.09 3.41
CA SER A 80 -13.90 5.86 3.05
C SER A 80 -14.76 5.48 4.26
N THR A 81 -14.21 4.68 5.18
CA THR A 81 -14.91 4.32 6.43
C THR A 81 -15.09 5.53 7.34
N LEU A 82 -14.06 6.38 7.49
CA LEU A 82 -14.14 7.62 8.26
C LEU A 82 -15.16 8.59 7.66
N GLY A 83 -15.17 8.70 6.32
CA GLY A 83 -16.17 9.48 5.58
C GLY A 83 -17.58 8.97 5.82
N PHE A 84 -17.78 7.66 5.79
CA PHE A 84 -19.07 7.02 6.07
C PHE A 84 -19.59 7.28 7.51
N VAL A 85 -18.69 7.28 8.49
CA VAL A 85 -19.04 7.60 9.91
C VAL A 85 -19.24 9.10 10.14
N GLY A 86 -18.97 9.94 9.15
CA GLY A 86 -19.12 11.40 9.24
C GLY A 86 -17.96 12.11 9.96
N VAL A 87 -16.85 11.40 10.22
CA VAL A 87 -15.63 11.96 10.83
C VAL A 87 -14.62 12.40 9.77
N GLY A 88 -14.87 12.03 8.50
CA GLY A 88 -14.01 12.35 7.36
C GLY A 88 -14.14 13.77 6.84
N ILE A 89 -13.81 13.92 5.57
CA ILE A 89 -13.89 15.20 4.86
C ILE A 89 -15.34 15.62 4.72
N GLN A 90 -15.64 16.85 5.15
CA GLN A 90 -17.00 17.40 5.06
C GLN A 90 -17.25 18.06 3.69
N PRO A 91 -18.52 18.15 3.24
CA PRO A 91 -18.88 18.87 2.04
C PRO A 91 -18.25 20.28 2.00
N PRO A 92 -17.85 20.81 0.81
CA PRO A 92 -18.22 20.39 -0.54
C PRO A 92 -17.22 19.43 -1.23
N THR A 93 -16.25 18.84 -0.54
CA THR A 93 -15.27 17.96 -1.18
C THR A 93 -15.86 16.57 -1.44
N PRO A 94 -15.87 16.09 -2.71
CA PRO A 94 -16.39 14.77 -3.04
C PRO A 94 -15.47 13.68 -2.49
N GLU A 95 -16.01 12.83 -1.63
CA GLU A 95 -15.34 11.66 -1.08
C GLU A 95 -16.26 10.45 -1.23
N LEU A 96 -15.68 9.27 -1.61
CA LEU A 96 -16.47 8.08 -1.88
C LEU A 96 -17.30 7.63 -0.67
N GLY A 97 -16.74 7.73 0.54
CA GLY A 97 -17.45 7.41 1.79
C GLY A 97 -18.59 8.37 2.08
N LEU A 98 -18.38 9.67 1.86
CA LEU A 98 -19.43 10.68 2.03
C LEU A 98 -20.56 10.51 1.01
N MET A 99 -20.24 10.22 -0.25
CA MET A 99 -21.24 9.92 -1.29
C MET A 99 -22.13 8.73 -0.90
N MET A 100 -21.58 7.74 -0.21
CA MET A 100 -22.36 6.61 0.30
C MET A 100 -23.33 7.03 1.40
N THR A 101 -22.91 7.89 2.33
CA THR A 101 -23.80 8.40 3.40
C THR A 101 -24.91 9.27 2.86
N GLU A 102 -24.61 10.13 1.88
CA GLU A 102 -25.61 10.98 1.22
C GLU A 102 -26.62 10.18 0.38
N ALA A 103 -26.19 9.05 -0.20
CA ALA A 103 -27.06 8.16 -0.97
C ALA A 103 -27.96 7.25 -0.11
N LEU A 104 -27.60 7.03 1.17
CA LEU A 104 -28.34 6.14 2.08
C LEU A 104 -29.82 6.49 2.24
N PRO A 105 -30.22 7.77 2.45
CA PRO A 105 -31.64 8.12 2.57
C PRO A 105 -32.45 7.85 1.30
N HIS A 106 -31.80 7.84 0.14
CA HIS A 106 -32.43 7.70 -1.16
C HIS A 106 -32.31 6.28 -1.74
N TYR A 107 -31.88 5.28 -0.94
CA TYR A 107 -31.60 3.93 -1.46
C TYR A 107 -32.84 3.23 -2.03
N GLN A 108 -34.03 3.54 -1.53
CA GLN A 108 -35.30 2.97 -2.01
C GLN A 108 -35.74 3.57 -3.34
N GLU A 109 -35.49 4.87 -3.55
CA GLU A 109 -35.91 5.61 -4.74
C GLU A 109 -34.88 5.53 -5.86
N ALA A 110 -33.59 5.57 -5.53
CA ALA A 110 -32.52 5.57 -6.50
C ALA A 110 -31.30 4.73 -6.05
N PRO A 111 -31.39 3.40 -6.05
CA PRO A 111 -30.31 2.52 -5.60
C PRO A 111 -29.01 2.70 -6.39
N ARG A 112 -29.09 3.27 -7.58
CA ARG A 112 -27.92 3.58 -8.44
C ARG A 112 -26.96 4.58 -7.79
N LEU A 113 -27.46 5.50 -6.97
CA LEU A 113 -26.64 6.50 -6.27
C LEU A 113 -25.70 5.84 -5.25
N LEU A 114 -26.17 4.78 -4.59
CA LEU A 114 -25.38 4.02 -3.63
C LEU A 114 -24.42 3.04 -4.34
N LEU A 115 -24.88 2.42 -5.42
CA LEU A 115 -24.06 1.42 -6.15
C LEU A 115 -22.85 2.06 -6.85
N ALA A 116 -22.97 3.29 -7.33
CA ALA A 116 -21.89 3.96 -8.05
C ALA A 116 -20.57 4.08 -7.23
N PRO A 117 -20.55 4.67 -6.01
CA PRO A 117 -19.32 4.75 -5.22
C PRO A 117 -18.81 3.38 -4.77
N ILE A 118 -19.71 2.43 -4.48
CA ILE A 118 -19.32 1.06 -4.11
C ILE A 118 -18.59 0.37 -5.27
N LEU A 119 -19.12 0.46 -6.49
CA LEU A 119 -18.51 -0.12 -7.68
C LEU A 119 -17.16 0.51 -8.00
N VAL A 120 -17.07 1.84 -7.92
CA VAL A 120 -15.80 2.56 -8.16
C VAL A 120 -14.74 2.11 -7.16
N MET A 121 -15.06 2.04 -5.87
CA MET A 121 -14.15 1.58 -4.83
C MET A 121 -13.76 0.12 -5.02
N GLY A 122 -14.72 -0.76 -5.33
CA GLY A 122 -14.49 -2.17 -5.61
C GLY A 122 -13.58 -2.40 -6.82
N LEU A 123 -13.81 -1.67 -7.91
CA LEU A 123 -12.97 -1.73 -9.11
C LEU A 123 -11.54 -1.21 -8.84
N MET A 124 -11.42 -0.15 -8.07
CA MET A 124 -10.12 0.40 -7.70
C MET A 124 -9.30 -0.58 -6.85
N LEU A 125 -9.93 -1.21 -5.87
CA LEU A 125 -9.30 -2.25 -5.05
C LEU A 125 -8.96 -3.49 -5.88
N LEU A 126 -9.86 -3.94 -6.74
CA LEU A 126 -9.63 -5.05 -7.66
C LEU A 126 -8.46 -4.78 -8.60
N ALA A 127 -8.38 -3.59 -9.17
CA ALA A 127 -7.27 -3.18 -10.03
C ALA A 127 -5.92 -3.23 -9.28
N LEU A 128 -5.87 -2.77 -8.03
CA LEU A 128 -4.67 -2.84 -7.18
C LEU A 128 -4.25 -4.29 -6.92
N VAL A 129 -5.20 -5.17 -6.61
CA VAL A 129 -4.93 -6.60 -6.38
C VAL A 129 -4.43 -7.28 -7.65
N LEU A 130 -5.05 -7.02 -8.80
CA LEU A 130 -4.64 -7.59 -10.09
C LEU A 130 -3.24 -7.11 -10.49
N LEU A 131 -2.94 -5.83 -10.33
CA LEU A 131 -1.60 -5.27 -10.57
C LEU A 131 -0.53 -5.94 -9.69
N HIS A 132 -0.90 -6.29 -8.46
CA HIS A 132 -0.01 -7.02 -7.57
C HIS A 132 0.23 -8.45 -8.07
N GLN A 133 -0.82 -9.18 -8.49
CA GLN A 133 -0.71 -10.56 -8.95
C GLN A 133 0.11 -10.69 -10.23
N THR A 134 -0.08 -9.81 -11.20
CA THR A 134 0.67 -9.86 -12.46
C THR A 134 2.17 -9.69 -12.24
N ARG A 135 2.59 -8.89 -11.27
CA ARG A 135 4.01 -8.69 -10.93
C ARG A 135 4.61 -9.85 -10.12
N GLY A 136 3.78 -10.60 -9.38
CA GLY A 136 4.21 -11.79 -8.64
C GLY A 136 4.52 -13.01 -9.51
N LEU A 137 3.94 -13.08 -10.71
CA LEU A 137 4.15 -14.16 -11.66
C LEU A 137 5.44 -14.04 -12.47
N ASP A 138 6.04 -12.84 -12.55
CA ASP A 138 7.28 -12.58 -13.28
C ASP A 138 8.56 -12.91 -12.49
N MET A 139 8.45 -13.43 -11.27
CA MET A 139 9.62 -13.91 -10.53
C MET A 139 9.92 -15.36 -10.94
N PRO A 140 11.04 -15.63 -11.64
CA PRO A 140 11.45 -17.00 -11.91
C PRO A 140 11.72 -17.69 -10.57
N SER A 141 11.01 -18.79 -10.33
CA SER A 141 11.21 -19.67 -9.19
C SER A 141 12.63 -20.24 -9.25
N SER A 142 13.55 -19.66 -8.53
CA SER A 142 14.92 -20.17 -8.36
C SER A 142 14.99 -21.38 -7.40
N GLN A 143 13.89 -22.15 -7.26
CA GLN A 143 13.85 -23.38 -6.46
C GLN A 143 13.94 -24.63 -7.35
N GLY A 144 14.92 -24.70 -8.23
CA GLY A 144 15.05 -25.84 -9.13
C GLY A 144 16.51 -26.25 -9.41
N ALA A 145 17.40 -26.17 -8.42
CA ALA A 145 18.76 -26.67 -8.60
C ALA A 145 19.36 -27.16 -7.27
N THR A 146 18.75 -28.20 -6.69
CA THR A 146 19.47 -29.11 -5.77
C THR A 146 18.86 -30.50 -5.91
N SER A 147 19.34 -31.23 -6.88
CA SER A 147 19.33 -32.70 -6.94
C SER A 147 20.72 -33.18 -7.31
#